data_d163353177b77e6d48b1ee7e47b9c476
#
_entry.id   d163353177b77e6d48b1ee7e47b9c476
#
_cell.length_a   1.000
_cell.length_b   1.000
_cell.length_c   1.000
_cell.angle_alpha   90.00
_cell.angle_beta   90.00
_cell.angle_gamma   90.00
#
_symmetry.space_group_name_H-M   'P 1'
#
loop_
_entity.id
_entity.type
_entity.pdbx_description
1 polymer ?
#
loop_
_entity_poly.entity_id
_entity_poly.type
_entity_poly.pdbx_seq_one_letter_code
_entity_poly.pdbx_strand_id
1 'polypeptide(L)'
;MKTPFINKEDLEEIVAEFPTPFHLYDEKGIREKARAVNQAFSWNKGFKEYFAVKATPTPAILKILQEEGCGVDCSSYVELLMSHKLNFPGSEIMFSSNNTPDKEYAYARELGATINLDAFEDIEHLERAAGIPEIISCRYNPGGVFELGTDIMDNPGEAKFGMTKDQLFEAFAILKKKGAKTFGIHSFLASNTVTHLYYPELARQLFELAVEIKEKLGISLDFINLSGGIGVNYRPDQEPNDIALIGEGVRKVYEEVLTPAGLGQVKIFTELGRFMLAPHGALVTRVTHKKETYRTYLGVDASAVNLMRPAMYGAYHHITNVTHPDGPAEVVDVVGSLCENNDKFAVNRELPHTEIGDLLVIHDTGAHGFSMGYQYNAKLRSAEILYTEEGKARQIRRAERPEDYFATLYGFDFEE
;
A
#
# COMPACT_ATOMS: atom_id res chain seq x y z
N MET A 1 0.11 -16.86 -17.95
CA MET A 1 1.36 -16.05 -18.02
C MET A 1 0.97 -14.61 -17.77
N LYS A 2 1.71 -13.86 -16.93
CA LYS A 2 1.44 -12.43 -16.75
C LYS A 2 1.93 -11.67 -17.97
N THR A 3 1.13 -10.73 -18.43
CA THR A 3 1.44 -9.88 -19.58
C THR A 3 1.63 -8.44 -19.12
N PRO A 4 2.62 -7.68 -19.58
CA PRO A 4 2.72 -6.26 -19.28
C PRO A 4 1.45 -5.51 -19.71
N PHE A 5 1.07 -4.47 -18.98
CA PHE A 5 -0.07 -3.61 -19.35
C PHE A 5 0.24 -2.66 -20.53
N ILE A 6 1.48 -2.66 -20.98
CA ILE A 6 1.97 -1.87 -22.12
C ILE A 6 2.56 -2.80 -23.18
N ASN A 7 2.35 -2.48 -24.45
CA ASN A 7 2.94 -3.21 -25.56
C ASN A 7 4.42 -2.82 -25.75
N LYS A 8 5.12 -3.58 -26.60
CA LYS A 8 6.56 -3.37 -26.83
C LYS A 8 6.86 -2.04 -27.49
N GLU A 9 6.08 -1.66 -28.48
CA GLU A 9 6.27 -0.45 -29.28
C GLU A 9 6.17 0.80 -28.41
N ASP A 10 5.09 0.92 -27.62
CA ASP A 10 4.90 2.04 -26.70
C ASP A 10 5.98 2.07 -25.62
N LEU A 11 6.42 0.90 -25.13
CA LEU A 11 7.49 0.84 -24.13
C LEU A 11 8.83 1.30 -24.71
N GLU A 12 9.16 0.93 -25.95
CA GLU A 12 10.37 1.37 -26.64
C GLU A 12 10.36 2.90 -26.86
N GLU A 13 9.21 3.48 -27.20
CA GLU A 13 9.05 4.94 -27.30
C GLU A 13 9.29 5.62 -25.95
N ILE A 14 8.74 5.09 -24.86
CA ILE A 14 8.96 5.61 -23.51
C ILE A 14 10.44 5.53 -23.11
N VAL A 15 11.09 4.41 -23.40
CA VAL A 15 12.52 4.21 -23.07
C VAL A 15 13.43 5.13 -23.91
N ALA A 16 13.02 5.51 -25.11
CA ALA A 16 13.76 6.48 -25.92
C ALA A 16 13.74 7.90 -25.32
N GLU A 17 12.66 8.25 -24.60
CA GLU A 17 12.52 9.55 -23.93
C GLU A 17 13.05 9.53 -22.49
N PHE A 18 12.78 8.44 -21.75
CA PHE A 18 13.14 8.29 -20.34
C PHE A 18 14.10 7.12 -20.13
N PRO A 19 15.36 7.39 -19.72
CA PRO A 19 16.33 6.33 -19.48
C PRO A 19 15.88 5.35 -18.39
N THR A 20 16.14 4.06 -18.58
CA THR A 20 15.99 3.04 -17.55
C THR A 20 17.04 3.20 -16.44
N PRO A 21 16.78 2.72 -15.19
CA PRO A 21 15.52 2.14 -14.76
C PRO A 21 14.48 3.20 -14.41
N PHE A 22 13.19 2.88 -14.49
CA PHE A 22 12.11 3.72 -13.99
C PHE A 22 10.90 2.86 -13.58
N HIS A 23 10.07 3.40 -12.66
CA HIS A 23 8.75 2.85 -12.39
C HIS A 23 7.73 3.40 -13.37
N LEU A 24 6.97 2.50 -14.00
CA LEU A 24 5.89 2.84 -14.90
C LEU A 24 4.55 2.50 -14.27
N TYR A 25 3.60 3.44 -14.29
CA TYR A 25 2.25 3.27 -13.75
C TYR A 25 1.20 3.35 -14.85
N ASP A 26 0.20 2.48 -14.78
CA ASP A 26 -0.95 2.40 -15.68
C ASP A 26 -2.12 3.21 -15.12
N GLU A 27 -2.35 4.43 -15.62
CA GLU A 27 -3.45 5.29 -15.17
C GLU A 27 -4.81 4.61 -15.35
N LYS A 28 -5.04 3.99 -16.51
CA LYS A 28 -6.31 3.32 -16.81
C LYS A 28 -6.61 2.22 -15.80
N GLY A 29 -5.65 1.34 -15.57
CA GLY A 29 -5.79 0.24 -14.63
C GLY A 29 -6.01 0.73 -13.18
N ILE A 30 -5.35 1.82 -12.76
CA ILE A 30 -5.55 2.44 -11.44
C ILE A 30 -7.01 2.92 -11.30
N ARG A 31 -7.54 3.65 -12.29
CA ARG A 31 -8.92 4.15 -12.28
C ARG A 31 -9.93 3.02 -12.29
N GLU A 32 -9.75 2.02 -13.14
CA GLU A 32 -10.62 0.84 -13.20
C GLU A 32 -10.65 0.09 -11.87
N LYS A 33 -9.49 -0.05 -11.21
CA LYS A 33 -9.39 -0.70 -9.90
C LYS A 33 -10.14 0.08 -8.82
N ALA A 34 -9.99 1.39 -8.76
CA ALA A 34 -10.69 2.24 -7.81
C ALA A 34 -12.22 2.16 -8.00
N ARG A 35 -12.69 2.21 -9.25
CA ARG A 35 -14.11 2.04 -9.59
C ARG A 35 -14.63 0.66 -9.18
N ALA A 36 -13.85 -0.40 -9.41
CA ALA A 36 -14.23 -1.76 -9.03
C ALA A 36 -14.38 -1.92 -7.51
N VAL A 37 -13.48 -1.36 -6.72
CA VAL A 37 -13.58 -1.36 -5.24
C VAL A 37 -14.83 -0.60 -4.79
N ASN A 38 -15.04 0.62 -5.29
CA ASN A 38 -16.22 1.41 -4.95
C ASN A 38 -17.53 0.69 -5.33
N GLN A 39 -17.56 0.01 -6.49
CA GLN A 39 -18.73 -0.75 -6.93
C GLN A 39 -19.00 -1.96 -6.04
N ALA A 40 -17.96 -2.70 -5.64
CA ALA A 40 -18.08 -3.90 -4.81
C ALA A 40 -18.70 -3.62 -3.43
N PHE A 41 -18.50 -2.43 -2.89
CA PHE A 41 -19.04 -2.00 -1.60
C PHE A 41 -20.20 -0.98 -1.72
N SER A 42 -20.73 -0.75 -2.92
CA SER A 42 -21.83 0.23 -3.17
C SER A 42 -23.12 -0.07 -2.42
N TRP A 43 -23.30 -1.29 -1.92
CA TRP A 43 -24.40 -1.69 -1.05
C TRP A 43 -24.39 -0.96 0.30
N ASN A 44 -23.23 -0.52 0.79
CA ASN A 44 -23.06 0.29 2.00
C ASN A 44 -23.00 1.77 1.60
N LYS A 45 -24.07 2.55 1.90
CA LYS A 45 -24.19 3.96 1.48
C LYS A 45 -23.10 4.89 2.02
N GLY A 46 -22.40 4.46 3.07
CA GLY A 46 -21.33 5.23 3.69
C GLY A 46 -19.94 4.69 3.37
N PHE A 47 -19.83 3.73 2.45
CA PHE A 47 -18.55 3.16 2.08
C PHE A 47 -17.55 4.22 1.60
N LYS A 48 -16.31 4.08 2.05
CA LYS A 48 -15.19 4.90 1.57
C LYS A 48 -13.90 4.09 1.55
N GLU A 49 -13.24 4.10 0.41
CA GLU A 49 -11.85 3.66 0.31
C GLU A 49 -10.94 4.82 0.68
N TYR A 50 -10.09 4.65 1.67
CA TYR A 50 -9.00 5.55 2.06
C TYR A 50 -7.68 4.93 1.61
N PHE A 51 -7.20 5.34 0.44
CA PHE A 51 -5.97 4.77 -0.11
C PHE A 51 -4.80 4.91 0.85
N ALA A 52 -4.12 3.81 1.18
CA ALA A 52 -2.94 3.82 2.05
C ALA A 52 -1.75 4.50 1.35
N VAL A 53 -1.50 5.78 1.70
CA VAL A 53 -0.49 6.64 1.04
C VAL A 53 0.89 6.01 1.03
N LYS A 54 1.27 5.31 2.12
CA LYS A 54 2.55 4.58 2.23
C LYS A 54 2.84 3.61 1.10
N ALA A 55 1.79 3.11 0.43
CA ALA A 55 1.97 2.18 -0.68
C ALA A 55 2.59 2.87 -1.91
N THR A 56 2.18 4.12 -2.19
CA THR A 56 2.72 4.92 -3.31
C THR A 56 2.50 6.41 -3.03
N PRO A 57 3.39 7.06 -2.25
CA PRO A 57 3.25 8.45 -1.83
C PRO A 57 3.65 9.42 -2.97
N THR A 58 2.91 9.37 -4.08
CA THR A 58 3.20 10.16 -5.27
C THR A 58 1.99 11.02 -5.63
N PRO A 59 2.12 12.38 -5.63
CA PRO A 59 1.00 13.32 -5.79
C PRO A 59 0.11 13.06 -7.00
N ALA A 60 0.70 12.71 -8.15
CA ALA A 60 -0.06 12.42 -9.37
C ALA A 60 -0.99 11.20 -9.20
N ILE A 61 -0.52 10.16 -8.52
CA ILE A 61 -1.31 8.95 -8.23
C ILE A 61 -2.43 9.26 -7.22
N LEU A 62 -2.11 10.00 -6.15
CA LEU A 62 -3.13 10.40 -5.16
C LEU A 62 -4.24 11.25 -5.78
N LYS A 63 -3.89 12.10 -6.76
CA LYS A 63 -4.88 12.90 -7.48
C LYS A 63 -5.81 12.05 -8.35
N ILE A 64 -5.27 11.05 -9.05
CA ILE A 64 -6.09 10.09 -9.81
C ILE A 64 -7.09 9.39 -8.90
N LEU A 65 -6.63 8.90 -7.74
CA LEU A 65 -7.50 8.22 -6.78
C LEU A 65 -8.54 9.17 -6.15
N GLN A 66 -8.17 10.43 -5.90
CA GLN A 66 -9.11 11.46 -5.45
C GLN A 66 -10.24 11.70 -6.46
N GLU A 67 -9.88 11.79 -7.74
CA GLU A 67 -10.85 11.95 -8.85
C GLU A 67 -11.82 10.76 -8.95
N GLU A 68 -11.37 9.55 -8.56
CA GLU A 68 -12.21 8.35 -8.48
C GLU A 68 -12.95 8.19 -7.13
N GLY A 69 -12.92 9.23 -6.29
CA GLY A 69 -13.69 9.28 -5.04
C GLY A 69 -13.00 8.63 -3.84
N CYS A 70 -11.74 8.25 -3.91
CA CYS A 70 -11.00 7.75 -2.75
C CYS A 70 -10.58 8.87 -1.81
N GLY A 71 -10.58 8.59 -0.50
CA GLY A 71 -9.84 9.36 0.49
C GLY A 71 -8.40 8.84 0.60
N VAL A 72 -7.70 9.26 1.66
CA VAL A 72 -6.33 8.85 1.95
C VAL A 72 -6.17 8.39 3.40
N ASP A 73 -5.41 7.32 3.61
CA ASP A 73 -4.90 6.92 4.92
C ASP A 73 -3.43 7.33 5.04
N CYS A 74 -3.16 8.26 5.94
CA CYS A 74 -1.84 8.80 6.20
C CYS A 74 -1.24 8.18 7.47
N SER A 75 0.07 7.92 7.45
CA SER A 75 0.81 7.35 8.59
C SER A 75 2.03 8.17 9.01
N SER A 76 2.17 9.39 8.48
CA SER A 76 3.25 10.32 8.84
C SER A 76 2.89 11.78 8.56
N TYR A 77 3.68 12.69 9.15
CA TYR A 77 3.56 14.14 8.90
C TYR A 77 3.66 14.49 7.40
N VAL A 78 4.59 13.86 6.69
CA VAL A 78 4.81 14.17 5.26
C VAL A 78 3.63 13.72 4.41
N GLU A 79 3.01 12.59 4.73
CA GLU A 79 1.81 12.11 4.05
C GLU A 79 0.60 13.03 4.32
N LEU A 80 0.43 13.52 5.55
CA LEU A 80 -0.57 14.53 5.89
C LEU A 80 -0.34 15.85 5.13
N LEU A 81 0.91 16.33 5.08
CA LEU A 81 1.27 17.54 4.36
C LEU A 81 1.01 17.41 2.85
N MET A 82 1.31 16.26 2.27
CA MET A 82 1.04 15.95 0.86
C MET A 82 -0.47 15.98 0.58
N SER A 83 -1.25 15.32 1.42
CA SER A 83 -2.71 15.26 1.31
C SER A 83 -3.34 16.66 1.43
N HIS A 84 -2.87 17.47 2.36
CA HIS A 84 -3.28 18.88 2.50
C HIS A 84 -2.96 19.68 1.23
N LYS A 85 -1.75 19.56 0.69
CA LYS A 85 -1.34 20.26 -0.55
C LYS A 85 -2.13 19.82 -1.79
N LEU A 86 -2.69 18.61 -1.77
CA LEU A 86 -3.59 18.09 -2.80
C LEU A 86 -5.07 18.45 -2.54
N ASN A 87 -5.35 19.24 -1.50
CA ASN A 87 -6.68 19.70 -1.10
C ASN A 87 -7.65 18.54 -0.75
N PHE A 88 -7.16 17.48 -0.13
CA PHE A 88 -8.06 16.50 0.47
C PHE A 88 -8.80 17.16 1.65
N PRO A 89 -10.14 17.10 1.70
CA PRO A 89 -10.89 17.54 2.88
C PRO A 89 -10.48 16.70 4.09
N GLY A 90 -10.51 17.29 5.29
CA GLY A 90 -10.17 16.55 6.52
C GLY A 90 -11.00 15.29 6.74
N SER A 91 -12.28 15.32 6.36
CA SER A 91 -13.18 14.16 6.39
C SER A 91 -12.79 13.02 5.42
N GLU A 92 -11.87 13.28 4.50
CA GLU A 92 -11.32 12.31 3.55
C GLU A 92 -9.89 11.89 3.89
N ILE A 93 -9.42 12.25 5.08
CA ILE A 93 -8.12 11.87 5.59
C ILE A 93 -8.32 11.01 6.83
N MET A 94 -7.89 9.74 6.77
CA MET A 94 -7.62 8.90 7.94
C MET A 94 -6.17 9.14 8.36
N PHE A 95 -5.91 9.13 9.66
CA PHE A 95 -4.56 9.18 10.20
C PHE A 95 -4.33 7.99 11.11
N SER A 96 -3.72 6.95 10.54
CA SER A 96 -3.41 5.67 11.19
C SER A 96 -1.88 5.53 11.32
N SER A 97 -1.35 6.06 12.40
CA SER A 97 0.08 6.03 12.73
C SER A 97 0.33 5.20 13.98
N ASN A 98 1.56 4.83 14.26
CA ASN A 98 1.97 4.15 15.49
C ASN A 98 3.23 4.82 16.06
N ASN A 99 3.37 4.81 17.40
CA ASN A 99 4.40 5.59 18.10
C ASN A 99 4.40 7.07 17.65
N THR A 100 3.23 7.66 17.57
CA THR A 100 2.98 8.93 16.90
C THR A 100 3.54 10.12 17.67
N PRO A 101 4.40 10.96 17.08
CA PRO A 101 4.85 12.19 17.71
C PRO A 101 3.72 13.20 17.92
N ASP A 102 3.76 13.94 19.03
CA ASP A 102 2.73 14.95 19.38
C ASP A 102 2.45 15.95 18.24
N LYS A 103 3.49 16.37 17.51
CA LYS A 103 3.35 17.29 16.38
C LYS A 103 2.50 16.74 15.22
N GLU A 104 2.48 15.42 15.05
CA GLU A 104 1.71 14.79 13.98
C GLU A 104 0.24 14.70 14.37
N TYR A 105 -0.07 14.43 15.64
CA TYR A 105 -1.43 14.56 16.17
C TYR A 105 -1.97 15.98 16.05
N ALA A 106 -1.15 16.99 16.42
CA ALA A 106 -1.55 18.39 16.30
C ALA A 106 -1.90 18.75 14.84
N TYR A 107 -1.07 18.33 13.90
CA TYR A 107 -1.30 18.62 12.48
C TYR A 107 -2.50 17.84 11.92
N ALA A 108 -2.67 16.57 12.24
CA ALA A 108 -3.84 15.80 11.84
C ALA A 108 -5.16 16.44 12.35
N ARG A 109 -5.15 16.96 13.59
CA ARG A 109 -6.27 17.71 14.17
C ARG A 109 -6.54 19.02 13.45
N GLU A 110 -5.48 19.79 13.12
CA GLU A 110 -5.60 21.04 12.34
C GLU A 110 -6.27 20.80 10.99
N LEU A 111 -5.93 19.72 10.32
CA LEU A 111 -6.53 19.31 9.04
C LEU A 111 -7.97 18.80 9.18
N GLY A 112 -8.42 18.48 10.38
CA GLY A 112 -9.71 17.82 10.60
C GLY A 112 -9.74 16.35 10.20
N ALA A 113 -8.57 15.69 10.15
CA ALA A 113 -8.45 14.28 9.83
C ALA A 113 -9.10 13.40 10.92
N THR A 114 -9.60 12.24 10.54
CA THR A 114 -10.05 11.21 11.47
C THR A 114 -8.83 10.48 12.03
N ILE A 115 -8.58 10.63 13.32
CA ILE A 115 -7.45 10.01 14.01
C ILE A 115 -7.84 8.61 14.48
N ASN A 116 -6.99 7.62 14.15
CA ASN A 116 -7.08 6.24 14.60
C ASN A 116 -5.96 5.97 15.60
N LEU A 117 -6.30 5.82 16.89
CA LEU A 117 -5.33 5.55 17.95
C LEU A 117 -4.85 4.10 17.88
N ASP A 118 -3.54 3.91 17.83
CA ASP A 118 -2.92 2.58 17.76
C ASP A 118 -2.79 1.93 19.14
N ALA A 119 -2.48 2.71 20.18
CA ALA A 119 -2.25 2.22 21.53
C ALA A 119 -3.11 2.97 22.57
N PHE A 120 -3.31 2.35 23.74
CA PHE A 120 -4.08 2.93 24.84
C PHE A 120 -3.44 4.22 25.35
N GLU A 121 -2.13 4.25 25.43
CA GLU A 121 -1.31 5.39 25.88
C GLU A 121 -1.43 6.60 24.93
N ASP A 122 -1.78 6.39 23.69
CA ASP A 122 -1.97 7.44 22.69
C ASP A 122 -3.08 8.44 23.08
N ILE A 123 -4.01 8.05 23.95
CA ILE A 123 -5.07 8.93 24.46
C ILE A 123 -4.47 10.14 25.17
N GLU A 124 -3.48 9.93 26.05
CA GLU A 124 -2.81 11.01 26.76
C GLU A 124 -1.94 11.87 25.82
N HIS A 125 -1.27 11.23 24.86
CA HIS A 125 -0.48 11.94 23.85
C HIS A 125 -1.36 12.85 22.98
N LEU A 126 -2.47 12.34 22.46
CA LEU A 126 -3.42 13.11 21.69
C LEU A 126 -4.04 14.27 22.49
N GLU A 127 -4.50 13.98 23.72
CA GLU A 127 -5.09 15.00 24.59
C GLU A 127 -4.14 16.15 24.87
N ARG A 128 -2.88 15.84 25.18
CA ARG A 128 -1.82 16.84 25.43
C ARG A 128 -1.48 17.64 24.19
N ALA A 129 -1.38 16.97 23.05
CA ALA A 129 -0.93 17.58 21.80
C ALA A 129 -2.00 18.46 21.13
N ALA A 130 -3.26 18.03 21.17
CA ALA A 130 -4.30 18.63 20.33
C ALA A 130 -5.73 18.57 20.92
N GLY A 131 -5.90 18.01 22.10
CA GLY A 131 -7.22 17.72 22.68
C GLY A 131 -7.93 16.56 21.95
N ILE A 132 -8.91 15.99 22.63
CA ILE A 132 -9.69 14.87 22.08
C ILE A 132 -10.69 15.38 21.03
N PRO A 133 -10.70 14.80 19.80
CA PRO A 133 -11.66 15.18 18.77
C PRO A 133 -13.06 14.63 19.05
N GLU A 134 -14.06 15.19 18.37
CA GLU A 134 -15.42 14.65 18.43
C GLU A 134 -15.52 13.29 17.71
N ILE A 135 -14.74 13.09 16.65
CA ILE A 135 -14.66 11.84 15.87
C ILE A 135 -13.34 11.17 16.16
N ILE A 136 -13.36 9.94 16.63
CA ILE A 136 -12.16 9.17 16.98
C ILE A 136 -12.33 7.70 16.62
N SER A 137 -11.23 7.07 16.23
CA SER A 137 -11.14 5.63 16.01
C SER A 137 -10.06 5.02 16.88
N CYS A 138 -10.21 3.75 17.24
CA CYS A 138 -9.18 2.98 17.91
C CYS A 138 -8.91 1.70 17.14
N ARG A 139 -7.63 1.31 17.10
CA ARG A 139 -7.19 0.08 16.48
C ARG A 139 -7.31 -1.08 17.46
N TYR A 140 -8.08 -2.07 17.05
CA TYR A 140 -8.25 -3.31 17.80
C TYR A 140 -7.23 -4.36 17.38
N ASN A 141 -6.66 -5.05 18.37
CA ASN A 141 -5.83 -6.24 18.19
C ASN A 141 -6.51 -7.42 18.93
N PRO A 142 -6.98 -8.45 18.21
CA PRO A 142 -7.63 -9.61 18.82
C PRO A 142 -6.68 -10.51 19.60
N GLY A 143 -5.36 -10.34 19.42
CA GLY A 143 -4.37 -11.28 19.95
C GLY A 143 -4.40 -12.64 19.26
N GLY A 144 -3.60 -13.58 19.77
CA GLY A 144 -3.54 -14.95 19.27
C GLY A 144 -2.98 -15.09 17.85
N VAL A 145 -3.46 -16.11 17.15
CA VAL A 145 -3.07 -16.45 15.77
C VAL A 145 -4.24 -16.17 14.84
N PHE A 146 -3.96 -15.55 13.71
CA PHE A 146 -4.92 -15.37 12.64
C PHE A 146 -4.64 -16.37 11.51
N GLU A 147 -5.52 -17.36 11.33
CA GLU A 147 -5.30 -18.50 10.42
C GLU A 147 -5.14 -18.11 8.94
N LEU A 148 -5.69 -16.96 8.53
CA LEU A 148 -5.56 -16.41 7.18
C LEU A 148 -4.38 -15.42 7.05
N GLY A 149 -3.47 -15.40 8.03
CA GLY A 149 -2.26 -14.59 8.04
C GLY A 149 -1.27 -14.98 6.95
N THR A 150 -0.22 -14.16 6.78
CA THR A 150 0.86 -14.38 5.82
C THR A 150 2.20 -14.09 6.50
N ASP A 151 3.30 -14.60 5.95
CA ASP A 151 4.67 -14.38 6.46
C ASP A 151 5.16 -12.91 6.36
N ILE A 152 4.34 -12.01 5.81
CA ILE A 152 4.70 -10.58 5.69
C ILE A 152 4.42 -9.82 7.00
N MET A 153 3.54 -10.34 7.84
CA MET A 153 3.13 -9.72 9.09
C MET A 153 3.03 -10.78 10.20
N ASP A 154 3.51 -10.44 11.38
CA ASP A 154 3.39 -11.29 12.57
C ASP A 154 1.92 -11.55 12.92
N ASN A 155 1.69 -12.66 13.62
CA ASN A 155 0.37 -12.93 14.19
C ASN A 155 -0.07 -11.80 15.14
N PRO A 156 -1.38 -11.56 15.29
CA PRO A 156 -1.88 -10.49 16.17
C PRO A 156 -1.31 -10.50 17.57
N GLY A 157 -1.05 -11.68 18.15
CA GLY A 157 -0.47 -11.81 19.50
C GLY A 157 1.00 -11.38 19.60
N GLU A 158 1.71 -11.24 18.48
CA GLU A 158 3.12 -10.85 18.39
C GLU A 158 3.28 -9.49 17.71
N ALA A 159 2.22 -9.00 17.03
CA ALA A 159 2.26 -7.73 16.32
C ALA A 159 2.31 -6.54 17.28
N LYS A 160 3.13 -5.54 16.91
CA LYS A 160 3.32 -4.30 17.71
C LYS A 160 2.13 -3.33 17.69
N PHE A 161 1.01 -3.69 17.08
CA PHE A 161 -0.08 -2.79 16.75
C PHE A 161 -1.36 -3.12 17.50
N GLY A 162 -2.10 -2.06 17.88
CA GLY A 162 -3.47 -2.14 18.35
C GLY A 162 -3.64 -2.41 19.84
N MET A 163 -4.85 -2.15 20.32
CA MET A 163 -5.28 -2.33 21.69
C MET A 163 -5.90 -3.71 21.90
N THR A 164 -5.66 -4.34 23.04
CA THR A 164 -6.42 -5.51 23.45
C THR A 164 -7.91 -5.15 23.60
N LYS A 165 -8.77 -6.15 23.71
CA LYS A 165 -10.20 -5.93 23.89
C LYS A 165 -10.51 -5.10 25.14
N ASP A 166 -9.89 -5.41 26.27
CA ASP A 166 -10.12 -4.70 27.53
C ASP A 166 -9.64 -3.25 27.44
N GLN A 167 -8.46 -3.01 26.87
CA GLN A 167 -7.95 -1.66 26.60
C GLN A 167 -8.87 -0.86 25.67
N LEU A 168 -9.42 -1.48 24.62
CA LEU A 168 -10.34 -0.82 23.69
C LEU A 168 -11.62 -0.37 24.39
N PHE A 169 -12.21 -1.21 25.24
CA PHE A 169 -13.41 -0.86 26.02
C PHE A 169 -13.14 0.28 27.01
N GLU A 170 -12.02 0.21 27.70
CA GLU A 170 -11.58 1.28 28.61
C GLU A 170 -11.30 2.58 27.84
N ALA A 171 -10.58 2.51 26.70
CA ALA A 171 -10.32 3.64 25.84
C ALA A 171 -11.60 4.35 25.41
N PHE A 172 -12.60 3.62 24.92
CA PHE A 172 -13.87 4.21 24.51
C PHE A 172 -14.63 4.86 25.68
N ALA A 173 -14.60 4.26 26.88
CA ALA A 173 -15.21 4.86 28.05
C ALA A 173 -14.52 6.18 28.44
N ILE A 174 -13.19 6.23 28.38
CA ILE A 174 -12.39 7.44 28.66
C ILE A 174 -12.63 8.50 27.60
N LEU A 175 -12.53 8.16 26.32
CA LEU A 175 -12.73 9.08 25.21
C LEU A 175 -14.12 9.71 25.20
N LYS A 176 -15.16 8.92 25.52
CA LYS A 176 -16.54 9.42 25.69
C LYS A 176 -16.62 10.46 26.81
N LYS A 177 -15.99 10.21 27.95
CA LYS A 177 -15.93 11.17 29.07
C LYS A 177 -15.16 12.44 28.70
N LYS A 178 -14.16 12.34 27.84
CA LYS A 178 -13.35 13.46 27.36
C LYS A 178 -13.99 14.24 26.19
N GLY A 179 -15.19 13.87 25.75
CA GLY A 179 -15.99 14.62 24.80
C GLY A 179 -16.05 14.07 23.38
N ALA A 180 -15.49 12.88 23.12
CA ALA A 180 -15.72 12.20 21.86
C ALA A 180 -17.20 11.80 21.73
N LYS A 181 -17.77 11.98 20.52
CA LYS A 181 -19.20 11.74 20.22
C LYS A 181 -19.40 10.65 19.18
N THR A 182 -18.48 10.57 18.23
CA THR A 182 -18.53 9.66 17.09
C THR A 182 -17.33 8.72 17.16
N PHE A 183 -17.60 7.43 17.08
CA PHE A 183 -16.61 6.40 17.32
C PHE A 183 -16.49 5.47 16.11
N GLY A 184 -15.25 5.09 15.79
CA GLY A 184 -14.94 4.04 14.85
C GLY A 184 -14.02 2.98 15.45
N ILE A 185 -13.99 1.81 14.84
CA ILE A 185 -12.96 0.80 15.10
C ILE A 185 -12.21 0.46 13.82
N HIS A 186 -10.98 0.04 13.99
CA HIS A 186 -10.08 -0.35 12.94
C HIS A 186 -9.35 -1.63 13.33
N SER A 187 -9.03 -2.51 12.39
CA SER A 187 -8.12 -3.61 12.62
C SER A 187 -7.42 -4.01 11.32
N PHE A 188 -6.16 -4.40 11.44
CA PHE A 188 -5.33 -4.86 10.33
C PHE A 188 -4.56 -6.10 10.77
N LEU A 189 -4.98 -7.28 10.29
CA LEU A 189 -4.51 -8.57 10.79
C LEU A 189 -3.57 -9.31 9.85
N ALA A 190 -3.55 -8.94 8.57
CA ALA A 190 -2.72 -9.59 7.57
C ALA A 190 -2.34 -8.65 6.44
N SER A 191 -1.30 -9.00 5.69
CA SER A 191 -0.86 -8.28 4.50
C SER A 191 -0.64 -9.26 3.35
N ASN A 192 -1.14 -8.91 2.16
CA ASN A 192 -1.08 -9.72 0.94
C ASN A 192 -1.78 -11.08 1.05
N THR A 193 -2.96 -11.11 1.61
CA THR A 193 -3.77 -12.33 1.69
C THR A 193 -4.47 -12.59 0.36
N VAL A 194 -4.12 -13.69 -0.30
CA VAL A 194 -4.67 -14.07 -1.60
C VAL A 194 -5.80 -15.07 -1.39
N THR A 195 -6.89 -14.59 -0.79
CA THR A 195 -8.15 -15.32 -0.63
C THR A 195 -9.31 -14.35 -0.42
N HIS A 196 -10.47 -14.69 -0.96
CA HIS A 196 -11.68 -13.90 -0.78
C HIS A 196 -12.30 -14.05 0.62
N LEU A 197 -11.76 -14.91 1.49
CA LEU A 197 -12.29 -15.17 2.83
C LEU A 197 -11.76 -14.17 3.88
N TYR A 198 -10.64 -13.51 3.62
CA TYR A 198 -9.98 -12.63 4.60
C TYR A 198 -10.88 -11.51 5.13
N TYR A 199 -11.47 -10.71 4.24
CA TYR A 199 -12.31 -9.59 4.66
C TYR A 199 -13.62 -10.03 5.31
N PRO A 200 -14.37 -11.02 4.81
CA PRO A 200 -15.54 -11.52 5.50
C PRO A 200 -15.24 -12.02 6.92
N GLU A 201 -14.10 -12.69 7.14
CA GLU A 201 -13.69 -13.13 8.47
C GLU A 201 -13.31 -11.97 9.40
N LEU A 202 -12.49 -11.03 8.92
CA LEU A 202 -12.17 -9.81 9.65
C LEU A 202 -13.42 -8.99 9.98
N ALA A 203 -14.33 -8.87 9.02
CA ALA A 203 -15.60 -8.17 9.18
C ALA A 203 -16.45 -8.82 10.28
N ARG A 204 -16.55 -10.14 10.31
CA ARG A 204 -17.29 -10.86 11.35
C ARG A 204 -16.78 -10.52 12.74
N GLN A 205 -15.47 -10.59 12.95
CA GLN A 205 -14.84 -10.27 14.24
C GLN A 205 -15.12 -8.83 14.66
N LEU A 206 -15.00 -7.86 13.76
CA LEU A 206 -15.23 -6.46 14.07
C LEU A 206 -16.72 -6.12 14.23
N PHE A 207 -17.62 -6.79 13.50
CA PHE A 207 -19.06 -6.56 13.62
C PHE A 207 -19.60 -7.12 14.93
N GLU A 208 -19.17 -8.32 15.34
CA GLU A 208 -19.51 -8.89 16.64
C GLU A 208 -18.98 -8.01 17.78
N LEU A 209 -17.75 -7.50 17.67
CA LEU A 209 -17.18 -6.55 18.61
C LEU A 209 -17.99 -5.24 18.68
N ALA A 210 -18.48 -4.73 17.55
CA ALA A 210 -19.32 -3.53 17.50
C ALA A 210 -20.66 -3.72 18.22
N VAL A 211 -21.26 -4.89 18.12
CA VAL A 211 -22.47 -5.27 18.87
C VAL A 211 -22.17 -5.27 20.37
N GLU A 212 -21.07 -5.90 20.78
CA GLU A 212 -20.67 -5.96 22.20
C GLU A 212 -20.36 -4.56 22.77
N ILE A 213 -19.71 -3.67 22.00
CA ILE A 213 -19.45 -2.27 22.39
C ILE A 213 -20.79 -1.54 22.62
N LYS A 214 -21.77 -1.72 21.74
CA LYS A 214 -23.09 -1.13 21.90
C LYS A 214 -23.79 -1.64 23.15
N GLU A 215 -23.78 -2.93 23.40
CA GLU A 215 -24.43 -3.55 24.57
C GLU A 215 -23.80 -3.11 25.89
N LYS A 216 -22.47 -3.11 25.98
CA LYS A 216 -21.75 -2.84 27.23
C LYS A 216 -21.53 -1.36 27.53
N LEU A 217 -21.29 -0.54 26.51
CA LEU A 217 -20.93 0.89 26.66
C LEU A 217 -22.03 1.85 26.20
N GLY A 218 -23.08 1.36 25.54
CA GLY A 218 -24.09 2.20 24.93
C GLY A 218 -23.50 3.12 23.84
N ILE A 219 -22.46 2.65 23.13
CA ILE A 219 -21.81 3.35 22.03
C ILE A 219 -22.18 2.64 20.74
N SER A 220 -22.90 3.31 19.86
CA SER A 220 -23.09 2.86 18.49
C SER A 220 -21.96 3.42 17.63
N LEU A 221 -21.21 2.54 16.97
CA LEU A 221 -20.15 2.96 16.07
C LEU A 221 -20.73 3.64 14.83
N ASP A 222 -20.06 4.66 14.32
CA ASP A 222 -20.40 5.35 13.07
C ASP A 222 -19.78 4.61 11.87
N PHE A 223 -18.58 4.09 12.06
CA PHE A 223 -17.88 3.34 11.02
C PHE A 223 -17.04 2.19 11.58
N ILE A 224 -16.80 1.23 10.72
CA ILE A 224 -15.86 0.12 10.93
C ILE A 224 -14.88 0.12 9.77
N ASN A 225 -13.59 0.24 10.07
CA ASN A 225 -12.52 0.28 9.10
C ASN A 225 -11.85 -1.10 9.03
N LEU A 226 -12.03 -1.79 7.90
CA LEU A 226 -11.43 -3.08 7.62
C LEU A 226 -9.95 -2.98 7.20
N SER A 227 -9.42 -1.74 7.13
CA SER A 227 -8.05 -1.45 6.74
C SER A 227 -7.66 -2.03 5.37
N GLY A 228 -6.43 -2.54 5.24
CA GLY A 228 -5.92 -3.19 4.04
C GLY A 228 -5.85 -4.71 4.19
N GLY A 229 -4.87 -5.30 3.51
CA GLY A 229 -4.56 -6.73 3.64
C GLY A 229 -4.92 -7.57 2.43
N ILE A 230 -5.90 -7.17 1.61
CA ILE A 230 -6.19 -7.86 0.35
C ILE A 230 -4.94 -7.88 -0.51
N GLY A 231 -4.53 -9.09 -0.90
CA GLY A 231 -3.33 -9.33 -1.68
C GLY A 231 -3.58 -9.35 -3.18
N VAL A 232 -2.47 -9.45 -3.91
CA VAL A 232 -2.44 -9.63 -5.35
C VAL A 232 -1.70 -10.92 -5.69
N ASN A 233 -2.05 -11.51 -6.80
CA ASN A 233 -1.42 -12.70 -7.33
C ASN A 233 -0.07 -12.35 -7.98
N TYR A 234 0.99 -12.29 -7.20
CA TYR A 234 2.34 -12.03 -7.74
C TYR A 234 2.82 -13.15 -8.67
N ARG A 235 2.46 -14.40 -8.38
CA ARG A 235 2.82 -15.56 -9.20
C ARG A 235 1.79 -15.81 -10.28
N PRO A 236 2.20 -16.25 -11.47
CA PRO A 236 1.27 -16.50 -12.58
C PRO A 236 0.35 -17.70 -12.38
N ASP A 237 0.63 -18.56 -11.42
CA ASP A 237 -0.16 -19.74 -11.01
C ASP A 237 -1.15 -19.46 -9.87
N GLN A 238 -1.13 -18.25 -9.30
CA GLN A 238 -2.08 -17.83 -8.28
C GLN A 238 -3.34 -17.22 -8.90
N GLU A 239 -4.50 -17.58 -8.37
CA GLU A 239 -5.76 -16.95 -8.74
C GLU A 239 -5.84 -15.52 -8.14
N PRO A 240 -6.28 -14.52 -8.91
CA PRO A 240 -6.45 -13.17 -8.38
C PRO A 240 -7.62 -13.09 -7.41
N ASN A 241 -7.54 -12.19 -6.43
CA ASN A 241 -8.68 -11.83 -5.61
C ASN A 241 -9.77 -11.14 -6.43
N ASP A 242 -10.99 -11.64 -6.33
CA ASP A 242 -12.18 -11.00 -6.89
C ASP A 242 -12.82 -10.08 -5.84
N ILE A 243 -12.74 -8.77 -6.07
CA ILE A 243 -13.24 -7.77 -5.13
C ILE A 243 -14.77 -7.78 -5.03
N ALA A 244 -15.50 -8.21 -6.07
CA ALA A 244 -16.95 -8.32 -6.03
C ALA A 244 -17.38 -9.47 -5.09
N LEU A 245 -16.69 -10.61 -5.15
CA LEU A 245 -16.93 -11.72 -4.20
C LEU A 245 -16.57 -11.33 -2.76
N ILE A 246 -15.49 -10.56 -2.58
CA ILE A 246 -15.10 -10.05 -1.26
C ILE A 246 -16.18 -9.10 -0.73
N GLY A 247 -16.62 -8.13 -1.53
CA GLY A 247 -17.66 -7.19 -1.16
C GLY A 247 -18.99 -7.85 -0.80
N GLU A 248 -19.40 -8.86 -1.56
CA GLU A 248 -20.61 -9.65 -1.27
C GLU A 248 -20.45 -10.48 0.02
N GLY A 249 -19.27 -11.06 0.24
CA GLY A 249 -18.95 -11.77 1.49
C GLY A 249 -19.07 -10.87 2.73
N VAL A 250 -18.52 -9.66 2.67
CA VAL A 250 -18.65 -8.66 3.74
C VAL A 250 -20.09 -8.22 3.94
N ARG A 251 -20.83 -7.99 2.84
CA ARG A 251 -22.26 -7.64 2.88
C ARG A 251 -23.08 -8.70 3.61
N LYS A 252 -22.86 -9.96 3.30
CA LYS A 252 -23.56 -11.07 3.95
C LYS A 252 -23.34 -11.05 5.46
N VAL A 253 -22.10 -10.91 5.91
CA VAL A 253 -21.77 -10.80 7.34
C VAL A 253 -22.40 -9.55 7.97
N TYR A 254 -22.44 -8.43 7.27
CA TYR A 254 -23.10 -7.20 7.72
C TYR A 254 -24.60 -7.42 7.95
N GLU A 255 -25.28 -8.07 7.03
CA GLU A 255 -26.71 -8.39 7.13
C GLU A 255 -26.99 -9.43 8.22
N GLU A 256 -26.07 -10.35 8.47
CA GLU A 256 -26.20 -11.36 9.53
C GLU A 256 -25.96 -10.81 10.95
N VAL A 257 -25.03 -9.88 11.12
CA VAL A 257 -24.55 -9.44 12.44
C VAL A 257 -25.04 -8.04 12.81
N LEU A 258 -24.77 -7.03 11.98
CA LEU A 258 -25.04 -5.64 12.32
C LEU A 258 -26.53 -5.26 12.15
N THR A 259 -27.17 -5.74 11.11
CA THR A 259 -28.57 -5.38 10.82
C THR A 259 -29.51 -5.83 11.95
N PRO A 260 -29.50 -7.08 12.44
CA PRO A 260 -30.35 -7.51 13.53
C PRO A 260 -30.06 -6.81 14.86
N ALA A 261 -28.81 -6.37 15.08
CA ALA A 261 -28.40 -5.61 16.25
C ALA A 261 -28.80 -4.12 16.21
N GLY A 262 -29.51 -3.68 15.14
CA GLY A 262 -29.88 -2.28 14.96
C GLY A 262 -28.67 -1.38 14.67
N LEU A 263 -27.65 -1.91 13.98
CA LEU A 263 -26.43 -1.24 13.54
C LEU A 263 -26.34 -1.19 11.99
N GLY A 264 -27.46 -1.36 11.30
CA GLY A 264 -27.52 -1.42 9.83
C GLY A 264 -27.20 -0.08 9.10
N GLN A 265 -26.78 0.96 9.81
CA GLN A 265 -26.33 2.25 9.25
C GLN A 265 -24.81 2.45 9.40
N VAL A 266 -24.10 1.53 10.03
CA VAL A 266 -22.64 1.64 10.23
C VAL A 266 -21.93 1.66 8.88
N LYS A 267 -21.04 2.63 8.70
CA LYS A 267 -20.27 2.80 7.48
C LYS A 267 -19.10 1.82 7.45
N ILE A 268 -18.76 1.34 6.28
CA ILE A 268 -17.58 0.47 6.08
C ILE A 268 -16.50 1.28 5.40
N PHE A 269 -15.30 1.27 5.97
CA PHE A 269 -14.10 1.87 5.40
C PHE A 269 -13.07 0.81 5.10
N THR A 270 -12.24 1.09 4.10
CA THR A 270 -11.09 0.26 3.71
C THR A 270 -9.86 1.15 3.50
N GLU A 271 -8.66 0.57 3.68
CA GLU A 271 -7.36 1.24 3.52
C GLU A 271 -6.47 0.40 2.59
N LEU A 272 -6.96 0.15 1.38
CA LEU A 272 -6.27 -0.68 0.43
C LEU A 272 -5.11 0.09 -0.21
N GLY A 273 -3.90 -0.47 -0.15
CA GLY A 273 -2.74 0.08 -0.85
C GLY A 273 -2.29 -0.87 -1.97
N ARG A 274 -1.81 -2.05 -1.57
CA ARG A 274 -1.28 -3.07 -2.48
C ARG A 274 -2.30 -3.49 -3.54
N PHE A 275 -3.51 -3.82 -3.13
CA PHE A 275 -4.57 -4.27 -4.03
C PHE A 275 -4.93 -3.21 -5.08
N MET A 276 -4.88 -1.94 -4.70
CA MET A 276 -5.19 -0.81 -5.57
C MET A 276 -4.15 -0.62 -6.67
N LEU A 277 -2.85 -0.72 -6.35
CA LEU A 277 -1.80 -0.23 -7.24
C LEU A 277 -0.78 -1.27 -7.68
N ALA A 278 -0.51 -2.34 -6.92
CA ALA A 278 0.58 -3.25 -7.27
C ALA A 278 0.49 -3.77 -8.71
N PRO A 279 -0.65 -4.25 -9.22
CA PRO A 279 -0.76 -4.76 -10.59
C PRO A 279 -0.65 -3.66 -11.67
N HIS A 280 -0.84 -2.41 -11.28
CA HIS A 280 -0.88 -1.25 -12.18
C HIS A 280 0.44 -0.45 -12.14
N GLY A 281 1.54 -1.13 -11.79
CA GLY A 281 2.88 -0.58 -11.88
C GLY A 281 3.92 -1.65 -12.16
N ALA A 282 4.94 -1.27 -12.88
CA ALA A 282 6.06 -2.12 -13.25
C ALA A 282 7.38 -1.37 -13.08
N LEU A 283 8.45 -2.10 -12.74
CA LEU A 283 9.81 -1.58 -12.84
C LEU A 283 10.38 -1.99 -14.19
N VAL A 284 10.69 -1.01 -15.02
CA VAL A 284 11.32 -1.19 -16.33
C VAL A 284 12.82 -1.05 -16.16
N THR A 285 13.56 -2.03 -16.66
CA THR A 285 15.02 -2.10 -16.51
C THR A 285 15.68 -2.70 -17.74
N ARG A 286 16.94 -2.39 -17.96
CA ARG A 286 17.73 -2.88 -19.09
C ARG A 286 18.82 -3.82 -18.61
N VAL A 287 19.03 -4.90 -19.33
CA VAL A 287 20.15 -5.81 -19.12
C VAL A 287 21.45 -5.13 -19.57
N THR A 288 22.37 -4.96 -18.65
CA THR A 288 23.66 -4.30 -18.88
C THR A 288 24.83 -5.27 -18.91
N HIS A 289 24.68 -6.41 -18.26
CA HIS A 289 25.73 -7.43 -18.14
C HIS A 289 25.12 -8.83 -18.20
N LYS A 290 25.86 -9.76 -18.80
CA LYS A 290 25.60 -11.20 -18.69
C LYS A 290 26.90 -11.87 -18.22
N LYS A 291 26.83 -12.59 -17.11
CA LYS A 291 27.99 -13.21 -16.49
C LYS A 291 27.72 -14.70 -16.26
N GLU A 292 28.62 -15.53 -16.78
CA GLU A 292 28.59 -16.97 -16.63
C GLU A 292 29.70 -17.41 -15.69
N THR A 293 29.31 -18.07 -14.59
CA THR A 293 30.23 -18.66 -13.63
C THR A 293 29.68 -20.03 -13.21
N TYR A 294 29.39 -20.25 -11.92
CA TYR A 294 28.63 -21.42 -11.48
C TYR A 294 27.13 -21.30 -11.78
N ARG A 295 26.68 -20.11 -12.13
CA ARG A 295 25.33 -19.74 -12.58
C ARG A 295 25.43 -18.70 -13.68
N THR A 296 24.34 -18.52 -14.40
CA THR A 296 24.20 -17.41 -15.33
C THR A 296 23.49 -16.25 -14.62
N TYR A 297 24.15 -15.09 -14.59
CA TYR A 297 23.64 -13.86 -14.00
C TYR A 297 23.33 -12.85 -15.12
N LEU A 298 22.10 -12.30 -15.07
CA LEU A 298 21.71 -11.12 -15.85
C LEU A 298 21.81 -9.91 -14.94
N GLY A 299 22.83 -9.08 -15.12
CA GLY A 299 22.97 -7.80 -14.46
C GLY A 299 22.13 -6.75 -15.12
N VAL A 300 21.27 -6.08 -14.35
CA VAL A 300 20.39 -5.00 -14.83
C VAL A 300 20.80 -3.66 -14.25
N ASP A 301 20.36 -2.55 -14.87
CA ASP A 301 20.61 -1.19 -14.39
C ASP A 301 19.76 -0.81 -13.15
N ALA A 302 18.67 -1.53 -12.89
CA ALA A 302 17.96 -1.45 -11.61
C ALA A 302 18.72 -2.19 -10.50
N SER A 303 18.36 -1.91 -9.24
CA SER A 303 18.87 -2.58 -8.05
C SER A 303 17.80 -2.63 -6.96
N ALA A 304 18.11 -3.24 -5.81
CA ALA A 304 17.21 -3.26 -4.65
C ALA A 304 16.86 -1.85 -4.13
N VAL A 305 17.64 -0.82 -4.49
CA VAL A 305 17.28 0.60 -4.27
C VAL A 305 15.94 0.97 -4.94
N ASN A 306 15.66 0.37 -6.09
CA ASN A 306 14.42 0.58 -6.84
C ASN A 306 13.30 -0.36 -6.36
N LEU A 307 13.62 -1.61 -6.00
CA LEU A 307 12.65 -2.61 -5.55
C LEU A 307 13.30 -3.53 -4.52
N MET A 308 13.16 -3.19 -3.24
CA MET A 308 13.82 -3.95 -2.16
C MET A 308 13.09 -5.24 -1.76
N ARG A 309 11.83 -5.41 -2.13
CA ARG A 309 10.99 -6.51 -1.66
C ARG A 309 11.57 -7.92 -1.93
N PRO A 310 12.14 -8.23 -3.11
CA PRO A 310 12.80 -9.51 -3.33
C PRO A 310 13.98 -9.74 -2.37
N ALA A 311 14.80 -8.72 -2.14
CA ALA A 311 15.96 -8.79 -1.26
C ALA A 311 15.58 -8.94 0.23
N MET A 312 14.54 -8.22 0.68
CA MET A 312 14.12 -8.15 2.08
C MET A 312 13.21 -9.31 2.50
N TYR A 313 12.27 -9.66 1.63
CA TYR A 313 11.20 -10.64 1.96
C TYR A 313 11.28 -11.93 1.15
N GLY A 314 12.25 -12.06 0.22
CA GLY A 314 12.21 -13.13 -0.77
C GLY A 314 10.97 -13.04 -1.69
N ALA A 315 10.38 -11.84 -1.81
CA ALA A 315 9.15 -11.65 -2.54
C ALA A 315 9.31 -11.97 -4.03
N TYR A 316 8.39 -12.75 -4.55
CA TYR A 316 8.34 -13.03 -5.97
C TYR A 316 7.76 -11.84 -6.73
N HIS A 317 8.42 -11.47 -7.83
CA HIS A 317 7.88 -10.64 -8.90
C HIS A 317 8.06 -11.35 -10.23
N HIS A 318 7.03 -11.36 -11.07
CA HIS A 318 7.14 -11.90 -12.42
C HIS A 318 8.02 -10.97 -13.26
N ILE A 319 8.83 -11.55 -14.14
CA ILE A 319 9.73 -10.82 -15.03
C ILE A 319 9.43 -11.25 -16.47
N THR A 320 9.21 -10.29 -17.34
CA THR A 320 9.02 -10.52 -18.77
C THR A 320 10.16 -9.86 -19.54
N ASN A 321 10.82 -10.62 -20.43
CA ASN A 321 11.67 -10.04 -21.48
C ASN A 321 10.77 -9.53 -22.60
N VAL A 322 10.70 -8.21 -22.76
CA VAL A 322 9.83 -7.58 -23.77
C VAL A 322 10.52 -7.51 -25.12
N THR A 323 11.85 -7.51 -25.14
CA THR A 323 12.63 -7.45 -26.39
C THR A 323 12.58 -8.79 -27.14
N HIS A 324 12.76 -9.91 -26.43
CA HIS A 324 12.79 -11.26 -26.98
C HIS A 324 11.84 -12.21 -26.21
N PRO A 325 10.51 -12.02 -26.33
CA PRO A 325 9.55 -12.78 -25.51
C PRO A 325 9.48 -14.28 -25.88
N ASP A 326 9.82 -14.64 -27.10
CA ASP A 326 9.66 -15.98 -27.68
C ASP A 326 11.00 -16.75 -27.80
N GLY A 327 12.05 -16.30 -27.13
CA GLY A 327 13.37 -16.97 -27.14
C GLY A 327 13.33 -18.34 -26.46
N PRO A 328 14.33 -19.23 -26.72
CA PRO A 328 14.45 -20.46 -25.97
C PRO A 328 14.63 -20.18 -24.49
N ALA A 329 14.03 -21.01 -23.62
CA ALA A 329 14.12 -20.84 -22.17
C ALA A 329 15.56 -21.05 -21.66
N GLU A 330 16.01 -20.16 -20.78
CA GLU A 330 17.23 -20.28 -20.01
C GLU A 330 16.98 -20.01 -18.52
N VAL A 331 17.75 -20.66 -17.63
CA VAL A 331 17.65 -20.46 -16.19
C VAL A 331 18.71 -19.48 -15.73
N VAL A 332 18.28 -18.36 -15.17
CA VAL A 332 19.13 -17.23 -14.79
C VAL A 332 18.83 -16.69 -13.41
N ASP A 333 19.80 -15.99 -12.82
CA ASP A 333 19.59 -15.08 -11.68
C ASP A 333 19.57 -13.64 -12.25
N VAL A 334 18.52 -12.87 -11.96
CA VAL A 334 18.41 -11.44 -12.32
C VAL A 334 18.87 -10.61 -11.14
N VAL A 335 19.95 -9.83 -11.33
CA VAL A 335 20.67 -9.17 -10.24
C VAL A 335 20.92 -7.68 -10.50
N GLY A 336 20.94 -6.90 -9.44
CA GLY A 336 21.37 -5.50 -9.48
C GLY A 336 22.88 -5.35 -9.27
N SER A 337 23.32 -4.11 -9.06
CA SER A 337 24.72 -3.70 -8.99
C SER A 337 25.18 -3.25 -7.60
N LEU A 338 24.43 -3.55 -6.53
CA LEU A 338 24.83 -3.20 -5.18
C LEU A 338 25.92 -4.13 -4.65
N CYS A 339 26.77 -3.61 -3.75
CA CYS A 339 27.70 -4.42 -2.95
C CYS A 339 26.94 -5.19 -1.84
N GLU A 340 25.82 -5.79 -2.20
CA GLU A 340 24.91 -6.56 -1.35
C GLU A 340 24.53 -7.86 -2.08
N ASN A 341 24.86 -9.01 -1.50
CA ASN A 341 24.63 -10.29 -2.16
C ASN A 341 23.15 -10.61 -2.39
N ASN A 342 22.25 -10.00 -1.60
CA ASN A 342 20.80 -10.16 -1.75
C ASN A 342 20.18 -9.21 -2.79
N ASP A 343 20.97 -8.40 -3.49
CA ASP A 343 20.49 -7.56 -4.59
C ASP A 343 20.14 -8.41 -5.82
N LYS A 344 19.08 -9.19 -5.67
CA LYS A 344 18.56 -10.15 -6.65
C LYS A 344 17.06 -9.97 -6.78
N PHE A 345 16.61 -9.72 -8.01
CA PHE A 345 15.18 -9.67 -8.35
C PHE A 345 14.59 -11.08 -8.54
N ALA A 346 15.42 -12.01 -9.01
CA ALA A 346 15.05 -13.41 -9.17
C ALA A 346 16.26 -14.32 -9.06
N VAL A 347 16.01 -15.55 -8.58
CA VAL A 347 17.01 -16.62 -8.46
C VAL A 347 16.44 -17.87 -9.14
N ASN A 348 17.27 -18.54 -9.94
CA ASN A 348 16.88 -19.71 -10.73
C ASN A 348 15.58 -19.47 -11.52
N ARG A 349 15.47 -18.31 -12.16
CA ARG A 349 14.30 -17.94 -12.94
C ARG A 349 14.43 -18.45 -14.36
N GLU A 350 13.43 -19.17 -14.83
CA GLU A 350 13.29 -19.47 -16.24
C GLU A 350 12.79 -18.21 -16.97
N LEU A 351 13.57 -17.73 -17.93
CA LEU A 351 13.25 -16.63 -18.83
C LEU A 351 13.54 -17.03 -20.28
N PRO A 352 12.92 -16.39 -21.26
CA PRO A 352 13.41 -16.44 -22.65
C PRO A 352 14.88 -16.03 -22.71
N HIS A 353 15.63 -16.59 -23.66
CA HIS A 353 17.03 -16.21 -23.88
C HIS A 353 17.17 -14.69 -23.93
N THR A 354 18.05 -14.17 -23.10
CA THR A 354 18.15 -12.75 -22.80
C THR A 354 19.57 -12.26 -23.07
N GLU A 355 19.68 -11.15 -23.80
CA GLU A 355 20.94 -10.54 -24.20
C GLU A 355 21.16 -9.17 -23.54
N ILE A 356 22.42 -8.71 -23.58
CA ILE A 356 22.74 -7.33 -23.16
C ILE A 356 22.02 -6.35 -24.06
N GLY A 357 21.31 -5.39 -23.45
CA GLY A 357 20.49 -4.41 -24.15
C GLY A 357 18.99 -4.70 -24.07
N ASP A 358 18.59 -5.93 -23.75
CA ASP A 358 17.19 -6.30 -23.63
C ASP A 358 16.46 -5.53 -22.51
N LEU A 359 15.19 -5.22 -22.76
CA LEU A 359 14.29 -4.62 -21.79
C LEU A 359 13.55 -5.69 -21.01
N LEU A 360 13.65 -5.61 -19.70
CA LEU A 360 12.90 -6.43 -18.78
C LEU A 360 11.85 -5.59 -18.05
N VAL A 361 10.64 -6.15 -17.92
CA VAL A 361 9.55 -5.60 -17.11
C VAL A 361 9.38 -6.47 -15.89
N ILE A 362 9.61 -5.90 -14.69
CA ILE A 362 9.35 -6.53 -13.41
C ILE A 362 7.96 -6.09 -12.95
N HIS A 363 7.03 -7.05 -12.91
CA HIS A 363 5.59 -6.80 -12.69
C HIS A 363 5.24 -6.48 -11.25
N ASP A 364 4.04 -5.94 -11.05
CA ASP A 364 3.37 -5.76 -9.75
C ASP A 364 4.16 -4.90 -8.76
N THR A 365 4.84 -3.88 -9.26
CA THR A 365 5.67 -2.98 -8.43
C THR A 365 4.98 -1.65 -8.11
N GLY A 366 3.71 -1.47 -8.50
CA GLY A 366 2.97 -0.21 -8.33
C GLY A 366 2.70 0.18 -6.88
N ALA A 367 2.79 -0.77 -5.96
CA ALA A 367 2.68 -0.53 -4.51
C ALA A 367 3.88 -1.15 -3.78
N HIS A 368 4.40 -0.44 -2.79
CA HIS A 368 5.57 -0.88 -2.00
C HIS A 368 6.81 -1.20 -2.88
N GLY A 369 6.87 -0.61 -4.07
CA GLY A 369 8.01 -0.63 -4.96
C GLY A 369 8.89 0.60 -4.69
N PHE A 370 8.64 1.69 -5.41
CA PHE A 370 9.38 2.96 -5.22
C PHE A 370 9.32 3.46 -3.76
N SER A 371 8.16 3.37 -3.11
CA SER A 371 7.95 3.89 -1.76
C SER A 371 8.84 3.25 -0.69
N MET A 372 9.17 1.98 -0.82
CA MET A 372 10.08 1.26 0.08
C MET A 372 11.55 1.36 -0.32
N GLY A 373 11.87 2.10 -1.38
CA GLY A 373 13.23 2.29 -1.82
C GLY A 373 14.10 2.97 -0.76
N TYR A 374 15.38 2.68 -0.81
CA TYR A 374 16.40 3.21 0.09
C TYR A 374 17.63 3.63 -0.72
N GLN A 375 18.67 4.11 -0.07
CA GLN A 375 19.95 4.42 -0.70
C GLN A 375 21.04 3.55 -0.08
N TYR A 376 21.73 2.81 -0.94
CA TYR A 376 22.91 2.03 -0.60
C TYR A 376 23.93 2.15 -1.74
N ASN A 377 25.22 2.09 -1.45
CA ASN A 377 26.31 2.43 -2.38
C ASN A 377 26.14 3.84 -3.01
N ALA A 378 25.42 4.77 -2.37
CA ALA A 378 25.03 6.07 -2.91
C ALA A 378 24.33 5.99 -4.28
N LYS A 379 23.64 4.89 -4.57
CA LYS A 379 22.83 4.77 -5.79
C LYS A 379 21.64 5.72 -5.72
N LEU A 380 21.44 6.43 -6.81
CA LEU A 380 20.34 7.39 -6.97
C LEU A 380 19.04 6.67 -7.27
N ARG A 381 17.92 7.24 -6.83
CA ARG A 381 16.59 6.69 -7.06
C ARG A 381 16.11 7.00 -8.47
N SER A 382 15.37 6.08 -9.05
CA SER A 382 14.85 6.15 -10.41
C SER A 382 13.71 7.16 -10.58
N ALA A 383 13.36 7.45 -11.83
CA ALA A 383 12.15 8.19 -12.18
C ALA A 383 10.87 7.38 -11.94
N GLU A 384 9.73 8.09 -11.88
CA GLU A 384 8.38 7.53 -11.96
C GLU A 384 7.67 8.14 -13.17
N ILE A 385 7.13 7.29 -14.01
CA ILE A 385 6.45 7.64 -15.28
C ILE A 385 5.00 7.15 -15.19
N LEU A 386 4.05 7.97 -15.60
CA LEU A 386 2.66 7.61 -15.76
C LEU A 386 2.36 7.35 -17.23
N TYR A 387 1.85 6.18 -17.56
CA TYR A 387 1.27 5.86 -18.86
C TYR A 387 -0.22 6.21 -18.77
N THR A 388 -0.61 7.30 -19.45
CA THR A 388 -1.94 7.90 -19.32
C THR A 388 -3.02 7.11 -20.05
N GLU A 389 -4.30 7.37 -19.76
CA GLU A 389 -5.42 6.74 -20.48
C GLU A 389 -5.40 7.04 -21.98
N GLU A 390 -4.76 8.15 -22.42
CA GLU A 390 -4.59 8.51 -23.82
C GLU A 390 -3.38 7.83 -24.49
N GLY A 391 -2.70 6.93 -23.79
CA GLY A 391 -1.53 6.23 -24.31
C GLY A 391 -0.26 7.10 -24.38
N LYS A 392 -0.12 8.10 -23.50
CA LYS A 392 1.04 8.99 -23.44
C LYS A 392 1.86 8.75 -22.17
N ALA A 393 3.17 8.87 -22.28
CA ALA A 393 4.05 8.90 -21.13
C ALA A 393 4.12 10.30 -20.51
N ARG A 394 4.03 10.38 -19.17
CA ARG A 394 4.21 11.62 -18.43
C ARG A 394 5.12 11.37 -17.23
N GLN A 395 6.22 12.06 -17.15
CA GLN A 395 7.09 12.01 -15.97
C GLN A 395 6.37 12.65 -14.78
N ILE A 396 6.13 11.85 -13.73
CA ILE A 396 5.49 12.30 -12.49
C ILE A 396 6.49 12.49 -11.34
N ARG A 397 7.68 11.89 -11.48
CA ARG A 397 8.86 12.13 -10.67
C ARG A 397 10.10 11.98 -11.53
N ARG A 398 11.01 12.95 -11.51
CA ARG A 398 12.31 12.77 -12.16
C ARG A 398 13.19 11.81 -11.35
N ALA A 399 14.18 11.21 -12.01
CA ALA A 399 15.25 10.52 -11.32
C ALA A 399 16.03 11.49 -10.40
N GLU A 400 16.59 10.98 -9.32
CA GLU A 400 17.53 11.74 -8.50
C GLU A 400 18.80 12.07 -9.30
N ARG A 401 19.39 13.20 -8.94
CA ARG A 401 20.70 13.66 -9.39
C ARG A 401 21.66 13.66 -8.21
N PRO A 402 22.98 13.72 -8.43
CA PRO A 402 23.94 13.80 -7.33
C PRO A 402 23.62 14.93 -6.34
N GLU A 403 23.14 16.09 -6.83
CA GLU A 403 22.77 17.23 -6.00
C GLU A 403 21.64 16.90 -5.00
N ASP A 404 20.70 16.04 -5.38
CA ASP A 404 19.62 15.60 -4.48
C ASP A 404 20.18 14.74 -3.33
N TYR A 405 21.16 13.90 -3.63
CA TYR A 405 21.85 13.08 -2.61
C TYR A 405 22.65 13.95 -1.65
N PHE A 406 23.29 15.00 -2.15
CA PHE A 406 24.12 15.91 -1.36
C PHE A 406 23.32 17.02 -0.67
N ALA A 407 22.06 17.23 -1.01
CA ALA A 407 21.23 18.35 -0.51
C ALA A 407 21.14 18.46 1.02
N THR A 408 21.38 17.37 1.75
CA THR A 408 21.34 17.36 3.22
C THR A 408 22.72 17.33 3.88
N LEU A 409 23.80 17.36 3.11
CA LEU A 409 25.17 17.35 3.63
C LEU A 409 25.65 18.78 3.87
N TYR A 410 26.32 19.01 5.01
CA TYR A 410 26.91 20.28 5.35
C TYR A 410 28.40 20.34 4.94
N GLY A 411 28.84 21.49 4.42
CA GLY A 411 30.24 21.73 4.06
C GLY A 411 30.72 20.96 2.84
N PHE A 412 29.79 20.54 1.99
CA PHE A 412 30.07 19.88 0.73
C PHE A 412 29.43 20.70 -0.39
N ASP A 413 30.22 21.57 -1.03
CA ASP A 413 29.80 22.32 -2.20
C ASP A 413 30.17 21.55 -3.45
N PHE A 414 29.18 21.20 -4.24
CA PHE A 414 29.34 20.53 -5.53
C PHE A 414 29.26 21.61 -6.63
N GLU A 415 30.23 22.50 -6.66
CA GLU A 415 30.49 23.32 -7.85
C GLU A 415 31.56 22.61 -8.69
N GLU A 416 31.18 22.22 -9.92
CA GLU A 416 32.17 21.78 -10.92
C GLU A 416 33.08 22.94 -11.36
#